data_8f59b999527b8fb216a96522e3775dd1
#
_entry.id   8f59b999527b8fb216a96522e3775dd1
#
_cell.length_a   1.000
_cell.length_b   1.000
_cell.length_c   1.000
_cell.angle_alpha   90.00
_cell.angle_beta   90.00
_cell.angle_gamma   90.00
#
_symmetry.space_group_name_H-M   'P 1'
#
loop_
_entity.id
_entity.type
_entity.pdbx_description
1 polymer ?
#
loop_
_entity_poly.entity_id
_entity_poly.type
_entity_poly.pdbx_seq_one_letter_code
_entity_poly.pdbx_strand_id
1 'polypeptide(L)'
;MLRIQKISPDSAALETVRQLFLEYADELQENLCFQSFDAEVKDPMKKYGPPKGALFVAYWNESPAGCIALQALKEEGVCEMKRLYVKPAFRKYGIGRALVEQLLEASHELQYTSMRLDTLERLQPAIKLYEQYGFKLINAYYENPLPGVVYMERHEM
;
A
#
# COMPACT_ATOMS: atom_id res chain seq x y z
N MET A 1 -10.30 16.91 -9.30
CA MET A 1 -10.22 15.79 -10.25
C MET A 1 -9.07 14.86 -9.87
N LEU A 2 -9.36 13.58 -9.83
CA LEU A 2 -8.40 12.57 -9.39
C LEU A 2 -7.57 12.05 -10.57
N ARG A 3 -6.25 11.94 -10.35
CA ARG A 3 -5.33 11.30 -11.29
C ARG A 3 -4.43 10.34 -10.50
N ILE A 4 -4.27 9.12 -10.98
CA ILE A 4 -3.38 8.13 -10.36
C ILE A 4 -2.27 7.83 -11.33
N GLN A 5 -1.03 7.97 -10.87
CA GLN A 5 0.17 7.74 -11.67
C GLN A 5 0.93 6.52 -11.18
N LYS A 6 1.26 5.61 -12.10
CA LYS A 6 2.17 4.51 -11.80
C LYS A 6 3.60 5.06 -11.80
N ILE A 7 4.36 4.72 -10.77
CA ILE A 7 5.71 5.25 -10.60
C ILE A 7 6.72 4.28 -11.20
N SER A 8 7.65 4.82 -11.99
CA SER A 8 8.74 4.04 -12.57
C SER A 8 10.07 4.39 -11.88
N PRO A 9 11.12 3.56 -12.04
CA PRO A 9 12.40 3.79 -11.35
C PRO A 9 13.06 5.14 -11.65
N ASP A 10 12.78 5.72 -12.79
CA ASP A 10 13.36 7.01 -13.19
C ASP A 10 12.37 8.17 -13.09
N SER A 11 11.25 7.97 -12.38
CA SER A 11 10.22 8.99 -12.26
C SER A 11 10.68 10.19 -11.45
N ALA A 12 10.31 11.38 -11.90
CA ALA A 12 10.51 12.61 -11.13
C ALA A 12 9.64 12.62 -9.86
N ALA A 13 8.63 11.76 -9.77
CA ALA A 13 7.73 11.70 -8.63
C ALA A 13 8.28 10.89 -7.45
N LEU A 14 9.50 10.34 -7.55
CA LEU A 14 10.07 9.55 -6.44
C LEU A 14 10.22 10.37 -5.15
N GLU A 15 10.52 11.65 -5.25
CA GLU A 15 10.59 12.49 -4.06
C GLU A 15 9.21 12.64 -3.41
N THR A 16 8.16 12.75 -4.21
CA THR A 16 6.78 12.76 -3.70
C THR A 16 6.48 11.47 -2.96
N VAL A 17 6.91 10.32 -3.50
CA VAL A 17 6.74 9.02 -2.85
C VAL A 17 7.41 9.03 -1.48
N ARG A 18 8.65 9.51 -1.41
CA ARG A 18 9.38 9.55 -0.13
C ARG A 18 8.64 10.39 0.90
N GLN A 19 8.14 11.55 0.50
CA GLN A 19 7.37 12.41 1.39
C GLN A 19 6.10 11.74 1.88
N LEU A 20 5.37 11.07 1.00
CA LEU A 20 4.15 10.36 1.38
C LEU A 20 4.44 9.20 2.34
N PHE A 21 5.53 8.46 2.12
CA PHE A 21 5.93 7.38 3.02
C PHE A 21 6.27 7.92 4.41
N LEU A 22 6.97 9.04 4.48
CA LEU A 22 7.31 9.66 5.76
C LEU A 22 6.06 10.14 6.49
N GLU A 23 5.11 10.73 5.76
CA GLU A 23 3.84 11.14 6.34
C GLU A 23 3.04 9.95 6.86
N TYR A 24 3.04 8.85 6.10
CA TYR A 24 2.40 7.61 6.51
C TYR A 24 2.95 7.12 7.86
N ALA A 25 4.27 7.05 7.96
CA ALA A 25 4.92 6.58 9.19
C ALA A 25 4.64 7.52 10.36
N ASP A 26 4.68 8.83 10.12
CA ASP A 26 4.42 9.82 11.16
C ASP A 26 3.00 9.73 11.69
N GLU A 27 2.02 9.61 10.80
CA GLU A 27 0.62 9.48 11.22
C GLU A 27 0.38 8.18 11.97
N LEU A 28 1.03 7.10 11.53
CA LEU A 28 0.89 5.80 12.18
C LEU A 28 1.44 5.81 13.61
N GLN A 29 2.46 6.64 13.87
CA GLN A 29 3.13 6.79 15.16
C GLN A 29 3.66 5.45 15.72
N GLU A 30 4.14 4.60 14.80
CA GLU A 30 4.76 3.32 15.14
C GLU A 30 6.13 3.24 14.50
N ASN A 31 7.02 2.44 15.12
CA ASN A 31 8.35 2.24 14.58
C ASN A 31 8.32 1.15 13.50
N LEU A 32 8.62 1.51 12.26
CA LEU A 32 8.61 0.56 11.14
C LEU A 32 10.00 0.01 10.82
N CYS A 33 10.99 0.18 11.69
CA CYS A 33 12.35 -0.32 11.45
C CYS A 33 12.39 -1.82 11.18
N PHE A 34 11.49 -2.60 11.78
CA PHE A 34 11.43 -4.04 11.53
C PHE A 34 11.11 -4.39 10.07
N GLN A 35 10.60 -3.43 9.29
CA GLN A 35 10.30 -3.60 7.87
C GLN A 35 11.39 -2.99 6.99
N SER A 36 12.53 -2.60 7.55
CA SER A 36 13.59 -1.90 6.82
C SER A 36 13.09 -0.60 6.18
N PHE A 37 12.26 0.13 6.90
CA PHE A 37 11.58 1.30 6.38
C PHE A 37 12.55 2.40 5.91
N ASP A 38 13.66 2.61 6.61
CA ASP A 38 14.63 3.64 6.22
C ASP A 38 15.22 3.35 4.84
N ALA A 39 15.54 2.09 4.56
CA ALA A 39 16.04 1.69 3.25
C ALA A 39 14.96 1.83 2.18
N GLU A 40 13.73 1.53 2.53
CA GLU A 40 12.58 1.67 1.63
C GLU A 40 12.37 3.13 1.22
N VAL A 41 12.49 4.06 2.15
CA VAL A 41 12.34 5.49 1.87
C VAL A 41 13.46 5.97 0.94
N LYS A 42 14.69 5.49 1.14
CA LYS A 42 15.82 5.86 0.28
C LYS A 42 15.63 5.39 -1.16
N ASP A 43 15.13 4.18 -1.34
CA ASP A 43 14.95 3.59 -2.66
C ASP A 43 13.64 2.79 -2.71
N PRO A 44 12.50 3.48 -2.89
CA PRO A 44 11.21 2.79 -2.91
C PRO A 44 11.09 1.75 -4.01
N MET A 45 11.77 1.94 -5.13
CA MET A 45 11.64 1.05 -6.28
C MET A 45 12.37 -0.27 -6.09
N LYS A 46 13.32 -0.35 -5.15
CA LYS A 46 13.97 -1.62 -4.84
C LYS A 46 12.96 -2.64 -4.34
N LYS A 47 12.01 -2.20 -3.54
CA LYS A 47 11.01 -3.09 -2.93
C LYS A 47 9.74 -3.16 -3.79
N TYR A 48 9.32 -2.06 -4.37
CA TYR A 48 8.04 -1.94 -5.05
C TYR A 48 8.14 -1.73 -6.55
N GLY A 49 9.33 -1.86 -7.12
CA GLY A 49 9.52 -1.64 -8.54
C GLY A 49 9.21 -2.87 -9.40
N PRO A 50 9.19 -2.66 -10.73
CA PRO A 50 8.98 -3.77 -11.64
C PRO A 50 10.13 -4.78 -11.55
N PRO A 51 9.94 -6.02 -12.00
CA PRO A 51 8.74 -6.52 -12.67
C PRO A 51 7.67 -7.06 -11.74
N LYS A 52 7.95 -7.24 -10.45
CA LYS A 52 7.05 -7.93 -9.53
C LYS A 52 6.22 -6.99 -8.65
N GLY A 53 6.64 -5.75 -8.51
CA GLY A 53 5.96 -4.77 -7.67
C GLY A 53 5.25 -3.71 -8.47
N ALA A 54 4.56 -2.83 -7.75
CA ALA A 54 3.92 -1.67 -8.33
C ALA A 54 3.81 -0.58 -7.26
N LEU A 55 3.82 0.67 -7.70
CA LEU A 55 3.76 1.82 -6.81
C LEU A 55 2.96 2.91 -7.51
N PHE A 56 1.97 3.45 -6.82
CA PHE A 56 1.09 4.47 -7.38
C PHE A 56 1.01 5.68 -6.48
N VAL A 57 0.91 6.86 -7.09
CA VAL A 57 0.64 8.12 -6.39
C VAL A 57 -0.66 8.68 -6.93
N ALA A 58 -1.52 9.12 -6.03
CA ALA A 58 -2.77 9.79 -6.37
C ALA A 58 -2.58 11.30 -6.24
N TYR A 59 -3.12 12.02 -7.21
CA TYR A 59 -3.13 13.50 -7.22
C TYR A 59 -4.57 13.97 -7.25
N TRP A 60 -4.87 14.97 -6.44
CA TRP A 60 -6.17 15.64 -6.49
C TRP A 60 -5.93 17.08 -6.94
N ASN A 61 -6.49 17.42 -8.12
CA ASN A 61 -6.21 18.71 -8.77
C ASN A 61 -4.71 19.00 -8.82
N GLU A 62 -3.95 17.98 -9.21
CA GLU A 62 -2.48 17.98 -9.35
C GLU A 62 -1.69 18.16 -8.05
N SER A 63 -2.34 18.11 -6.89
CA SER A 63 -1.65 18.08 -5.60
C SER A 63 -1.49 16.63 -5.13
N PRO A 64 -0.29 16.23 -4.67
CA PRO A 64 -0.13 14.87 -4.14
C PRO A 64 -1.12 14.62 -3.00
N ALA A 65 -1.87 13.52 -3.09
CA ALA A 65 -2.95 13.23 -2.16
C ALA A 65 -2.79 11.88 -1.45
N GLY A 66 -2.09 10.93 -2.04
CA GLY A 66 -1.93 9.62 -1.42
C GLY A 66 -1.09 8.67 -2.25
N CYS A 67 -0.88 7.47 -1.72
CA CYS A 67 -0.07 6.44 -2.38
C CYS A 67 -0.53 5.05 -1.97
N ILE A 68 -0.04 4.05 -2.72
CA ILE A 68 -0.22 2.64 -2.41
C ILE A 68 0.89 1.85 -3.09
N ALA A 69 1.31 0.73 -2.49
CA ALA A 69 2.41 -0.07 -3.02
C ALA A 69 2.09 -1.55 -2.97
N LEU A 70 2.75 -2.30 -3.84
CA LEU A 70 2.60 -3.75 -3.98
C LEU A 70 3.97 -4.38 -4.06
N GLN A 71 4.18 -5.47 -3.31
CA GLN A 71 5.39 -6.27 -3.42
C GLN A 71 5.03 -7.75 -3.50
N ALA A 72 5.93 -8.53 -4.13
CA ALA A 72 5.81 -9.98 -4.11
C ALA A 72 6.15 -10.52 -2.73
N LEU A 73 5.46 -11.56 -2.29
CA LEU A 73 5.88 -12.33 -1.13
C LEU A 73 6.66 -13.58 -1.62
N LYS A 74 7.26 -14.32 -0.69
CA LYS A 74 8.04 -15.50 -1.04
C LYS A 74 7.19 -16.60 -1.66
N GLU A 75 5.96 -16.71 -1.23
CA GLU A 75 5.04 -17.73 -1.72
C GLU A 75 4.61 -17.36 -3.14
N GLU A 76 4.74 -18.30 -4.08
CA GLU A 76 4.40 -18.06 -5.48
C GLU A 76 2.94 -17.65 -5.64
N GLY A 77 2.72 -16.62 -6.46
CA GLY A 77 1.37 -16.12 -6.73
C GLY A 77 0.79 -15.23 -5.65
N VAL A 78 1.56 -14.92 -4.61
CA VAL A 78 1.09 -14.11 -3.48
C VAL A 78 1.82 -12.77 -3.46
N CYS A 79 1.05 -11.71 -3.34
CA CYS A 79 1.60 -10.35 -3.19
C CYS A 79 1.08 -9.71 -1.90
N GLU A 80 1.64 -8.56 -1.59
CA GLU A 80 1.27 -7.83 -0.38
C GLU A 80 1.00 -6.36 -0.70
N MET A 81 -0.13 -5.86 -0.20
CA MET A 81 -0.45 -4.43 -0.25
C MET A 81 0.28 -3.73 0.89
N LYS A 82 0.96 -2.62 0.57
CA LYS A 82 1.71 -1.83 1.55
C LYS A 82 1.46 -0.35 1.33
N ARG A 83 1.57 0.41 2.39
CA ARG A 83 1.68 1.87 2.34
C ARG A 83 0.46 2.57 1.73
N LEU A 84 -0.74 2.02 1.95
CA LEU A 84 -1.95 2.76 1.60
C LEU A 84 -2.05 3.98 2.52
N TYR A 85 -1.98 5.15 1.93
CA TYR A 85 -2.03 6.40 2.68
C TYR A 85 -2.74 7.46 1.84
N VAL A 86 -3.65 8.18 2.46
CA VAL A 86 -4.31 9.35 1.88
C VAL A 86 -4.13 10.49 2.87
N LYS A 87 -3.64 11.63 2.39
CA LYS A 87 -3.48 12.80 3.26
C LYS A 87 -4.81 13.19 3.88
N PRO A 88 -4.84 13.58 5.16
CA PRO A 88 -6.10 13.90 5.85
C PRO A 88 -7.00 14.87 5.09
N ALA A 89 -6.42 15.89 4.44
CA ALA A 89 -7.19 16.91 3.72
C ALA A 89 -7.96 16.34 2.53
N PHE A 90 -7.57 15.15 2.02
CA PHE A 90 -8.15 14.58 0.81
C PHE A 90 -8.98 13.31 1.07
N ARG A 91 -9.24 12.95 2.33
CA ARG A 91 -9.88 11.66 2.66
C ARG A 91 -11.35 11.56 2.30
N LYS A 92 -12.00 12.66 1.96
CA LYS A 92 -13.43 12.67 1.65
C LYS A 92 -13.75 12.48 0.16
N TYR A 93 -12.73 12.23 -0.67
CA TYR A 93 -12.93 12.18 -2.13
C TYR A 93 -12.86 10.76 -2.71
N GLY A 94 -12.85 9.73 -1.87
CA GLY A 94 -12.81 8.34 -2.34
C GLY A 94 -11.47 7.91 -2.89
N ILE A 95 -10.38 8.59 -2.55
CA ILE A 95 -9.05 8.33 -3.10
C ILE A 95 -8.52 6.98 -2.63
N GLY A 96 -8.72 6.62 -1.34
CA GLY A 96 -8.27 5.33 -0.82
C GLY A 96 -8.88 4.18 -1.60
N ARG A 97 -10.19 4.26 -1.86
CA ARG A 97 -10.89 3.26 -2.66
C ARG A 97 -10.30 3.15 -4.07
N ALA A 98 -10.07 4.29 -4.71
CA ALA A 98 -9.50 4.31 -6.06
C ALA A 98 -8.10 3.71 -6.09
N LEU A 99 -7.28 3.98 -5.07
CA LEU A 99 -5.95 3.40 -4.97
C LEU A 99 -6.00 1.89 -4.79
N VAL A 100 -6.90 1.39 -3.95
CA VAL A 100 -7.07 -0.06 -3.77
C VAL A 100 -7.48 -0.71 -5.09
N GLU A 101 -8.45 -0.12 -5.79
CA GLU A 101 -8.90 -0.65 -7.09
C GLU A 101 -7.76 -0.69 -8.09
N GLN A 102 -6.95 0.36 -8.14
CA GLN A 102 -5.80 0.41 -9.05
C GLN A 102 -4.78 -0.68 -8.71
N LEU A 103 -4.55 -0.93 -7.43
CA LEU A 103 -3.60 -1.95 -7.02
C LEU A 103 -4.11 -3.36 -7.32
N LEU A 104 -5.41 -3.61 -7.12
CA LEU A 104 -6.00 -4.90 -7.45
C LEU A 104 -5.90 -5.18 -8.96
N GLU A 105 -6.12 -4.18 -9.78
CA GLU A 105 -5.95 -4.31 -11.23
C GLU A 105 -4.50 -4.63 -11.57
N ALA A 106 -3.55 -3.92 -10.96
CA ALA A 106 -2.12 -4.19 -11.19
C ALA A 106 -1.73 -5.60 -10.76
N SER A 107 -2.26 -6.07 -9.63
CA SER A 107 -1.96 -7.43 -9.16
C SER A 107 -2.48 -8.48 -10.13
N HIS A 108 -3.67 -8.25 -10.70
CA HIS A 108 -4.23 -9.14 -11.70
C HIS A 108 -3.36 -9.19 -12.96
N GLU A 109 -2.93 -8.03 -13.43
CA GLU A 109 -2.04 -7.94 -14.60
C GLU A 109 -0.71 -8.64 -14.37
N LEU A 110 -0.19 -8.61 -13.13
CA LEU A 110 1.05 -9.30 -12.75
C LEU A 110 0.82 -10.77 -12.43
N GLN A 111 -0.43 -11.27 -12.57
CA GLN A 111 -0.80 -12.67 -12.41
C GLN A 111 -0.69 -13.20 -10.99
N TYR A 112 -0.83 -12.33 -10.00
CA TYR A 112 -0.98 -12.76 -8.62
C TYR A 112 -2.37 -13.35 -8.40
N THR A 113 -2.45 -14.37 -7.55
CA THR A 113 -3.71 -15.05 -7.23
C THR A 113 -4.21 -14.71 -5.83
N SER A 114 -3.33 -14.19 -4.98
CA SER A 114 -3.71 -13.78 -3.62
C SER A 114 -2.98 -12.50 -3.25
N MET A 115 -3.65 -11.68 -2.46
CA MET A 115 -3.07 -10.46 -1.92
C MET A 115 -3.27 -10.45 -0.40
N ARG A 116 -2.19 -10.22 0.33
CA ARG A 116 -2.21 -10.13 1.78
C ARG A 116 -1.89 -8.70 2.22
N LEU A 117 -2.25 -8.39 3.43
CA LEU A 117 -1.87 -7.14 4.08
C LEU A 117 -1.84 -7.34 5.57
N ASP A 118 -1.13 -6.47 6.26
CA ASP A 118 -1.27 -6.31 7.68
C ASP A 118 -1.65 -4.87 7.98
N THR A 119 -2.42 -4.69 9.04
CA THR A 119 -2.86 -3.37 9.47
C THR A 119 -3.06 -3.39 10.98
N LEU A 120 -3.44 -2.26 11.54
CA LEU A 120 -3.67 -2.17 12.97
C LEU A 120 -5.17 -2.16 13.25
N GLU A 121 -5.57 -2.88 14.29
CA GLU A 121 -6.98 -3.00 14.67
C GLU A 121 -7.64 -1.63 14.85
N ARG A 122 -6.92 -0.62 15.32
CA ARG A 122 -7.44 0.73 15.52
C ARG A 122 -7.79 1.47 14.22
N LEU A 123 -7.29 0.98 13.08
CA LEU A 123 -7.51 1.62 11.79
C LEU A 123 -8.78 1.08 11.13
N GLN A 124 -9.92 1.27 11.80
CA GLN A 124 -11.20 0.71 11.38
C GLN A 124 -11.68 1.14 9.99
N PRO A 125 -11.54 2.42 9.57
CA PRO A 125 -11.95 2.79 8.22
C PRO A 125 -11.20 2.01 7.13
N ALA A 126 -9.91 1.76 7.33
CA ALA A 126 -9.11 0.98 6.38
C ALA A 126 -9.56 -0.48 6.35
N ILE A 127 -9.79 -1.07 7.52
CA ILE A 127 -10.25 -2.46 7.61
C ILE A 127 -11.59 -2.63 6.89
N LYS A 128 -12.52 -1.70 7.10
CA LYS A 128 -13.82 -1.75 6.42
C LYS A 128 -13.66 -1.66 4.91
N LEU A 129 -12.76 -0.82 4.45
CA LEU A 129 -12.47 -0.69 3.02
C LEU A 129 -11.95 -2.03 2.46
N TYR A 130 -10.99 -2.66 3.15
CA TYR A 130 -10.45 -3.94 2.71
C TYR A 130 -11.54 -5.01 2.66
N GLU A 131 -12.41 -5.06 3.67
CA GLU A 131 -13.50 -6.03 3.69
C GLU A 131 -14.44 -5.87 2.48
N GLN A 132 -14.67 -4.64 2.04
CA GLN A 132 -15.49 -4.36 0.86
C GLN A 132 -14.90 -4.96 -0.42
N TYR A 133 -13.58 -5.17 -0.44
CA TYR A 133 -12.89 -5.77 -1.58
C TYR A 133 -12.57 -7.24 -1.40
N GLY A 134 -13.20 -7.88 -0.42
CA GLY A 134 -13.09 -9.33 -0.24
C GLY A 134 -11.94 -9.79 0.63
N PHE A 135 -11.24 -8.88 1.30
CA PHE A 135 -10.21 -9.26 2.26
C PHE A 135 -10.87 -9.82 3.51
N LYS A 136 -10.31 -10.92 4.02
CA LYS A 136 -10.79 -11.60 5.23
C LYS A 136 -9.63 -11.80 6.19
N LEU A 137 -9.93 -11.85 7.48
CA LEU A 137 -8.92 -12.07 8.51
C LEU A 137 -8.26 -13.44 8.33
N ILE A 138 -6.93 -13.46 8.49
CA ILE A 138 -6.13 -14.67 8.45
C ILE A 138 -5.16 -14.67 9.63
N ASN A 139 -4.49 -15.79 9.86
CA ASN A 139 -3.41 -15.89 10.83
C ASN A 139 -2.19 -15.13 10.31
N ALA A 140 -1.29 -14.76 11.24
CA ALA A 140 -0.07 -14.07 10.89
C ALA A 140 0.76 -14.89 9.89
N TYR A 141 1.26 -14.24 8.85
CA TYR A 141 2.18 -14.88 7.90
C TYR A 141 3.62 -14.38 8.07
N TYR A 142 3.80 -13.43 8.97
CA TYR A 142 5.12 -13.04 9.46
C TYR A 142 4.92 -12.36 10.81
N GLU A 143 6.02 -12.17 11.55
CA GLU A 143 5.93 -11.57 12.88
C GLU A 143 6.04 -10.05 12.78
N ASN A 144 4.95 -9.36 13.07
CA ASN A 144 4.92 -7.91 13.18
C ASN A 144 4.82 -7.56 14.66
N PRO A 145 5.84 -6.89 15.25
CA PRO A 145 5.89 -6.65 16.68
C PRO A 145 4.97 -5.54 17.18
N LEU A 146 4.28 -4.84 16.29
CA LEU A 146 3.42 -3.73 16.70
C LEU A 146 2.20 -4.23 17.44
N PRO A 147 1.66 -3.44 18.40
CA PRO A 147 0.45 -3.85 19.11
C PRO A 147 -0.78 -3.76 18.22
N GLY A 148 -1.71 -4.71 18.39
CA GLY A 148 -2.99 -4.68 17.70
C GLY A 148 -2.93 -4.98 16.20
N VAL A 149 -1.93 -5.75 15.77
CA VAL A 149 -1.80 -6.10 14.35
C VAL A 149 -2.86 -7.14 13.97
N VAL A 150 -3.48 -6.93 12.82
CA VAL A 150 -4.35 -7.92 12.18
C VAL A 150 -3.85 -8.17 10.77
N TYR A 151 -4.07 -9.38 10.27
CA TYR A 151 -3.63 -9.83 8.95
C TYR A 151 -4.84 -10.19 8.12
N MET A 152 -4.82 -9.85 6.85
CA MET A 152 -5.95 -10.09 5.96
C MET A 152 -5.47 -10.62 4.62
N GLU A 153 -6.34 -11.35 3.93
CA GLU A 153 -6.03 -11.91 2.62
C GLU A 153 -7.25 -11.91 1.72
N ARG A 154 -7.02 -11.63 0.46
CA ARG A 154 -8.00 -11.70 -0.60
C ARG A 154 -7.50 -12.68 -1.66
N HIS A 155 -8.39 -13.54 -2.13
CA HIS A 155 -8.08 -14.45 -3.23
C HIS A 155 -8.71 -13.93 -4.51
N GLU A 156 -7.97 -14.00 -5.59
CA GLU A 156 -8.44 -13.72 -6.93
C GLU A 156 -9.38 -14.84 -7.36
N MET A 157 -10.48 -14.48 -8.01
CA MET A 157 -11.41 -15.49 -8.51
C MET A 157 -11.66 -15.34 -10.00
#